data_4083b23177c6dae47e62fb048c9c6620
#
_entry.id   4083b23177c6dae47e62fb048c9c6620
#
_cell.length_a   1.000
_cell.length_b   1.000
_cell.length_c   1.000
_cell.angle_alpha   90.00
_cell.angle_beta   90.00
_cell.angle_gamma   90.00
#
_symmetry.space_group_name_H-M   'P 1'
#
loop_
_entity.id
_entity.type
_entity.pdbx_description
1 polymer ?
#
loop_
_entity_poly.entity_id
_entity_poly.type
_entity_poly.pdbx_seq_one_letter_code
_entity_poly.pdbx_strand_id
1 'polypeptide(L)'
;MIHIENLSKTYATPHGRFEALRGINLHIQQGEVFGIIGPSGAGKSTLVQCINLLERPDQGSIAIGGQALVGLGEAQLRNQRRRIGMVFQGFNLLARRTVYGNVALPLEIAGVARAEIPARVERLLALVGLEHLRDRYPSQISGGQKQRVGIARALANDPDVLLSDEATSALDPETTHNILALLRDINRKTGVTVVMITHQMEVVREICDRVAVLSHGE
;
A
#
# COMPACT_ATOMS: atom_id res chain seq x y z
N MET A 1 -10.24 -6.24 10.39
CA MET A 1 -9.50 -4.98 10.18
C MET A 1 -10.09 -4.17 9.05
N ILE A 2 -10.23 -4.72 7.86
CA ILE A 2 -10.90 -4.07 6.73
C ILE A 2 -12.19 -4.82 6.44
N HIS A 3 -13.31 -4.08 6.38
CA HIS A 3 -14.63 -4.60 6.02
C HIS A 3 -15.13 -3.84 4.80
N ILE A 4 -15.51 -4.57 3.78
CA ILE A 4 -16.08 -4.06 2.52
C ILE A 4 -17.41 -4.78 2.31
N GLU A 5 -18.48 -4.01 2.08
CA GLU A 5 -19.83 -4.54 1.88
C GLU A 5 -20.46 -3.93 0.63
N ASN A 6 -20.89 -4.79 -0.28
CA ASN A 6 -21.60 -4.44 -1.53
C ASN A 6 -20.94 -3.31 -2.34
N LEU A 7 -19.58 -3.30 -2.38
CA LEU A 7 -18.82 -2.24 -3.00
C LEU A 7 -18.94 -2.30 -4.52
N SER A 8 -19.40 -1.22 -5.13
CA SER A 8 -19.49 -1.09 -6.58
C SER A 8 -18.87 0.22 -7.06
N LYS A 9 -18.22 0.15 -8.24
CA LYS A 9 -17.60 1.31 -8.88
C LYS A 9 -17.76 1.24 -10.39
N THR A 10 -18.27 2.32 -10.98
CA THR A 10 -18.46 2.47 -12.42
C THR A 10 -17.72 3.71 -12.94
N TYR A 11 -17.09 3.59 -14.07
CA TYR A 11 -16.45 4.70 -14.78
C TYR A 11 -17.23 5.04 -16.06
N ALA A 12 -17.38 6.32 -16.32
CA ALA A 12 -17.85 6.80 -17.62
C ALA A 12 -16.72 6.69 -18.65
N THR A 13 -16.97 6.06 -19.78
CA THR A 13 -16.02 5.92 -20.87
C THR A 13 -16.63 6.46 -22.17
N PRO A 14 -15.84 6.77 -23.21
CA PRO A 14 -16.37 7.18 -24.52
C PRO A 14 -17.31 6.14 -25.17
N HIS A 15 -17.20 4.87 -24.76
CA HIS A 15 -18.00 3.76 -25.29
C HIS A 15 -19.15 3.33 -24.37
N GLY A 16 -19.45 4.12 -23.31
CA GLY A 16 -20.51 3.82 -22.36
C GLY A 16 -20.00 3.75 -20.92
N ARG A 17 -20.71 3.02 -20.06
CA ARG A 17 -20.33 2.81 -18.66
C ARG A 17 -19.51 1.52 -18.53
N PHE A 18 -18.41 1.58 -17.81
CA PHE A 18 -17.60 0.43 -17.45
C PHE A 18 -17.68 0.19 -15.94
N GLU A 19 -18.30 -0.90 -15.54
CA GLU A 19 -18.44 -1.31 -14.15
C GLU A 19 -17.19 -2.09 -13.73
N ALA A 20 -16.31 -1.40 -13.00
CA ALA A 20 -15.01 -1.92 -12.58
C ALA A 20 -15.10 -2.80 -11.33
N LEU A 21 -16.08 -2.56 -10.46
CA LEU A 21 -16.38 -3.37 -9.27
C LEU A 21 -17.88 -3.56 -9.15
N ARG A 22 -18.31 -4.78 -8.76
CA ARG A 22 -19.71 -5.21 -8.71
C ARG A 22 -20.00 -5.93 -7.39
N GLY A 23 -20.57 -5.21 -6.41
CA GLY A 23 -21.04 -5.80 -5.17
C GLY A 23 -19.97 -6.55 -4.37
N ILE A 24 -18.72 -6.07 -4.37
CA ILE A 24 -17.60 -6.73 -3.66
C ILE A 24 -17.89 -6.78 -2.17
N ASN A 25 -17.77 -7.98 -1.59
CA ASN A 25 -17.81 -8.21 -0.16
C ASN A 25 -16.49 -8.84 0.29
N LEU A 26 -15.78 -8.20 1.21
CA LEU A 26 -14.45 -8.63 1.63
C LEU A 26 -14.20 -8.32 3.10
N HIS A 27 -13.65 -9.28 3.81
CA HIS A 27 -13.21 -9.11 5.18
C HIS A 27 -11.73 -9.53 5.33
N ILE A 28 -10.88 -8.59 5.75
CA ILE A 28 -9.46 -8.79 6.02
C ILE A 28 -9.23 -8.62 7.53
N GLN A 29 -8.57 -9.59 8.16
CA GLN A 29 -8.30 -9.59 9.58
C GLN A 29 -7.13 -8.66 9.93
N GLN A 30 -7.02 -8.26 11.20
CA GLN A 30 -5.90 -7.47 11.68
C GLN A 30 -4.61 -8.30 11.68
N GLY A 31 -3.51 -7.72 11.20
CA GLY A 31 -2.21 -8.38 11.13
C GLY A 31 -2.09 -9.45 10.04
N GLU A 32 -3.13 -9.65 9.23
CA GLU A 32 -3.13 -10.59 8.11
C GLU A 32 -2.32 -10.05 6.91
N VAL A 33 -1.66 -10.94 6.20
CA VAL A 33 -1.13 -10.67 4.85
C VAL A 33 -2.13 -11.23 3.85
N PHE A 34 -2.88 -10.35 3.21
CA PHE A 34 -3.99 -10.71 2.32
C PHE A 34 -3.66 -10.42 0.86
N GLY A 35 -3.82 -11.41 -0.02
CA GLY A 35 -3.60 -11.29 -1.45
C GLY A 35 -4.89 -10.97 -2.22
N ILE A 36 -4.81 -10.07 -3.20
CA ILE A 36 -5.85 -9.85 -4.20
C ILE A 36 -5.25 -10.17 -5.56
N ILE A 37 -5.75 -11.23 -6.19
CA ILE A 37 -5.26 -11.72 -7.48
C ILE A 37 -6.35 -11.66 -8.54
N GLY A 38 -5.96 -11.76 -9.79
CA GLY A 38 -6.87 -11.79 -10.93
C GLY A 38 -6.21 -11.28 -12.20
N PRO A 39 -6.84 -11.48 -13.37
CA PRO A 39 -6.30 -11.03 -14.64
C PRO A 39 -6.17 -9.50 -14.71
N SER A 40 -5.43 -9.01 -15.71
CA SER A 40 -5.39 -7.57 -16.00
C SER A 40 -6.80 -7.07 -16.32
N GLY A 41 -7.15 -5.89 -15.80
CA GLY A 41 -8.49 -5.33 -15.97
C GLY A 41 -9.57 -5.92 -15.03
N ALA A 42 -9.26 -6.84 -14.13
CA ALA A 42 -10.23 -7.43 -13.21
C ALA A 42 -10.80 -6.47 -12.15
N GLY A 43 -10.25 -5.25 -12.01
CA GLY A 43 -10.70 -4.27 -11.01
C GLY A 43 -9.78 -4.14 -9.78
N LYS A 44 -8.67 -4.90 -9.70
CA LYS A 44 -7.78 -4.93 -8.52
C LYS A 44 -7.30 -3.56 -8.07
N SER A 45 -6.72 -2.76 -8.98
CA SER A 45 -6.23 -1.42 -8.67
C SER A 45 -7.38 -0.48 -8.27
N THR A 46 -8.56 -0.60 -8.90
CA THR A 46 -9.76 0.13 -8.50
C THR A 46 -10.18 -0.21 -7.08
N LEU A 47 -10.14 -1.49 -6.70
CA LEU A 47 -10.46 -1.94 -5.34
C LEU A 47 -9.51 -1.31 -4.31
N VAL A 48 -8.19 -1.32 -4.58
CA VAL A 48 -7.21 -0.68 -3.68
C VAL A 48 -7.39 0.84 -3.63
N GLN A 49 -7.69 1.48 -4.76
CA GLN A 49 -8.00 2.91 -4.78
C GLN A 49 -9.27 3.26 -4.00
N CYS A 50 -10.25 2.36 -3.97
CA CYS A 50 -11.42 2.49 -3.11
C CYS A 50 -11.08 2.29 -1.63
N ILE A 51 -10.22 1.31 -1.29
CA ILE A 51 -9.81 1.06 0.11
C ILE A 51 -9.12 2.29 0.71
N ASN A 52 -8.25 3.00 -0.04
CA ASN A 52 -7.61 4.22 0.44
C ASN A 52 -8.39 5.50 0.11
N LEU A 53 -9.59 5.37 -0.48
CA LEU A 53 -10.48 6.45 -0.92
C LEU A 53 -9.81 7.49 -1.84
N LEU A 54 -8.85 7.08 -2.66
CA LEU A 54 -8.43 7.84 -3.83
C LEU A 54 -9.54 7.84 -4.89
N GLU A 55 -10.27 6.72 -4.99
CA GLU A 55 -11.52 6.61 -5.72
C GLU A 55 -12.67 6.40 -4.74
N ARG A 56 -13.74 7.19 -4.88
CA ARG A 56 -14.96 6.98 -4.08
C ARG A 56 -15.81 5.91 -4.74
N PRO A 57 -16.27 4.88 -4.00
CA PRO A 57 -17.21 3.92 -4.53
C PRO A 57 -18.55 4.60 -4.83
N ASP A 58 -19.29 4.06 -5.78
CA ASP A 58 -20.64 4.54 -6.13
C ASP A 58 -21.70 3.94 -5.18
N GLN A 59 -21.45 2.72 -4.69
CA GLN A 59 -22.30 2.01 -3.73
C GLN A 59 -21.45 1.20 -2.75
N GLY A 60 -22.08 0.82 -1.65
CA GLY A 60 -21.48 -0.01 -0.60
C GLY A 60 -20.74 0.77 0.45
N SER A 61 -20.06 0.05 1.32
CA SER A 61 -19.34 0.61 2.45
C SER A 61 -17.92 0.05 2.56
N ILE A 62 -17.03 0.86 3.14
CA ILE A 62 -15.67 0.47 3.52
C ILE A 62 -15.45 0.95 4.94
N ALA A 63 -15.02 0.04 5.81
CA ALA A 63 -14.59 0.37 7.17
C ALA A 63 -13.18 -0.17 7.44
N ILE A 64 -12.32 0.64 8.07
CA ILE A 64 -10.98 0.25 8.50
C ILE A 64 -10.84 0.52 9.99
N GLY A 65 -10.43 -0.51 10.77
CA GLY A 65 -10.32 -0.40 12.22
C GLY A 65 -11.64 -0.04 12.89
N GLY A 66 -12.77 -0.49 12.32
CA GLY A 66 -14.13 -0.18 12.81
C GLY A 66 -14.65 1.19 12.39
N GLN A 67 -13.85 2.03 11.73
CA GLN A 67 -14.31 3.33 11.25
C GLN A 67 -14.78 3.26 9.79
N ALA A 68 -16.03 3.64 9.54
CA ALA A 68 -16.56 3.80 8.18
C ALA A 68 -15.84 4.96 7.48
N LEU A 69 -15.41 4.72 6.24
CA LEU A 69 -14.66 5.69 5.44
C LEU A 69 -15.57 6.45 4.46
N VAL A 70 -16.61 5.79 3.95
CA VAL A 70 -17.58 6.41 3.03
C VAL A 70 -18.39 7.45 3.80
N GLY A 71 -18.46 8.67 3.26
CA GLY A 71 -19.17 9.80 3.90
C GLY A 71 -18.29 10.71 4.76
N LEU A 72 -17.01 10.39 4.96
CA LEU A 72 -16.08 11.27 5.67
C LEU A 72 -15.82 12.55 4.86
N GLY A 73 -15.72 13.67 5.57
CA GLY A 73 -15.24 14.93 5.00
C GLY A 73 -13.72 14.91 4.73
N GLU A 74 -13.22 15.81 3.88
CA GLU A 74 -11.83 15.82 3.42
C GLU A 74 -10.78 15.87 4.56
N ALA A 75 -11.05 16.58 5.66
CA ALA A 75 -10.13 16.63 6.80
C ALA A 75 -10.03 15.27 7.51
N GLN A 76 -11.16 14.59 7.69
CA GLN A 76 -11.21 13.26 8.29
C GLN A 76 -10.56 12.21 7.38
N LEU A 77 -10.81 12.31 6.06
CA LEU A 77 -10.15 11.43 5.08
C LEU A 77 -8.63 11.57 5.08
N ARG A 78 -8.11 12.81 5.16
CA ARG A 78 -6.66 13.02 5.27
C ARG A 78 -6.08 12.33 6.52
N ASN A 79 -6.78 12.37 7.64
CA ASN A 79 -6.33 11.70 8.86
C ASN A 79 -6.38 10.17 8.71
N GLN A 80 -7.43 9.62 8.08
CA GLN A 80 -7.53 8.18 7.83
C GLN A 80 -6.46 7.70 6.84
N ARG A 81 -6.19 8.45 5.77
CA ARG A 81 -5.13 8.11 4.80
C ARG A 81 -3.74 8.06 5.42
N ARG A 82 -3.47 8.78 6.53
CA ARG A 82 -2.20 8.64 7.27
C ARG A 82 -2.03 7.27 7.91
N ARG A 83 -3.14 6.59 8.23
CA ARG A 83 -3.15 5.22 8.79
C ARG A 83 -3.07 4.14 7.73
N ILE A 84 -2.98 4.53 6.44
CA ILE A 84 -2.87 3.63 5.30
C ILE A 84 -1.58 3.97 4.57
N GLY A 85 -0.58 3.09 4.67
CA GLY A 85 0.62 3.18 3.87
C GLY A 85 0.39 2.60 2.47
N MET A 86 1.07 3.16 1.46
CA MET A 86 0.97 2.63 0.10
C MET A 86 2.35 2.45 -0.53
N VAL A 87 2.58 1.25 -1.05
CA VAL A 87 3.77 0.85 -1.81
C VAL A 87 3.36 0.66 -3.26
N PHE A 88 4.01 1.38 -4.17
CA PHE A 88 3.65 1.44 -5.59
C PHE A 88 4.60 0.59 -6.45
N GLN A 89 4.12 0.10 -7.56
CA GLN A 89 4.90 -0.60 -8.58
C GLN A 89 6.08 0.24 -9.09
N GLY A 90 5.86 1.51 -9.38
CA GLY A 90 6.85 2.45 -9.93
C GLY A 90 7.71 3.16 -8.88
N PHE A 91 7.78 2.66 -7.62
CA PHE A 91 8.47 3.26 -6.47
C PHE A 91 7.95 4.66 -6.07
N ASN A 92 7.62 5.50 -7.01
CA ASN A 92 7.12 6.89 -6.85
C ASN A 92 7.98 7.74 -5.90
N LEU A 93 9.31 7.57 -5.97
CA LEU A 93 10.25 8.36 -5.18
C LEU A 93 10.44 9.75 -5.80
N LEU A 94 10.57 10.75 -4.93
CA LEU A 94 10.91 12.10 -5.33
C LEU A 94 12.38 12.16 -5.73
N ALA A 95 12.66 12.33 -7.02
CA ALA A 95 14.00 12.30 -7.60
C ALA A 95 14.95 13.37 -7.02
N ARG A 96 14.39 14.51 -6.56
CA ARG A 96 15.16 15.61 -5.98
C ARG A 96 15.32 15.55 -4.46
N ARG A 97 14.82 14.48 -3.82
CA ARG A 97 15.03 14.20 -2.40
C ARG A 97 15.93 12.99 -2.23
N THR A 98 16.77 13.02 -1.22
CA THR A 98 17.59 11.86 -0.80
C THR A 98 16.68 10.71 -0.31
N VAL A 99 17.26 9.56 -0.03
CA VAL A 99 16.59 8.44 0.66
C VAL A 99 15.96 8.94 1.96
N TYR A 100 16.74 9.62 2.81
CA TYR A 100 16.23 10.26 4.03
C TYR A 100 15.05 11.18 3.75
N GLY A 101 15.18 12.10 2.79
CA GLY A 101 14.13 13.07 2.45
C GLY A 101 12.85 12.43 1.91
N ASN A 102 12.95 11.29 1.21
CA ASN A 102 11.78 10.52 0.77
C ASN A 102 11.03 9.89 1.94
N VAL A 103 11.75 9.33 2.93
CA VAL A 103 11.14 8.72 4.12
C VAL A 103 10.61 9.78 5.09
N ALA A 104 11.26 10.93 5.20
CA ALA A 104 10.83 12.04 6.06
C ALA A 104 9.54 12.72 5.57
N LEU A 105 9.28 12.70 4.26
CA LEU A 105 8.18 13.46 3.65
C LEU A 105 6.80 13.22 4.29
N PRO A 106 6.35 11.98 4.53
CA PRO A 106 5.05 11.75 5.18
C PRO A 106 4.97 12.34 6.60
N LEU A 107 6.09 12.33 7.34
CA LEU A 107 6.18 12.90 8.68
C LEU A 107 6.09 14.43 8.64
N GLU A 108 6.77 15.07 7.66
CA GLU A 108 6.70 16.50 7.40
C GLU A 108 5.26 16.92 7.10
N ILE A 109 4.58 16.20 6.19
CA ILE A 109 3.18 16.44 5.80
C ILE A 109 2.22 16.22 6.98
N ALA A 110 2.54 15.23 7.83
CA ALA A 110 1.74 14.95 9.03
C ALA A 110 1.90 16.01 10.11
N GLY A 111 2.89 16.93 10.01
CA GLY A 111 3.16 17.96 11.00
C GLY A 111 3.89 17.43 12.23
N VAL A 112 4.64 16.32 12.10
CA VAL A 112 5.49 15.80 13.18
C VAL A 112 6.55 16.85 13.54
N ALA A 113 6.82 17.01 14.83
CA ALA A 113 7.82 17.97 15.31
C ALA A 113 9.20 17.70 14.66
N ARG A 114 9.84 18.75 14.16
CA ARG A 114 11.13 18.63 13.42
C ARG A 114 12.20 17.85 14.20
N ALA A 115 12.20 17.98 15.52
CA ALA A 115 13.16 17.29 16.40
C ALA A 115 12.94 15.77 16.45
N GLU A 116 11.72 15.28 16.16
CA GLU A 116 11.39 13.84 16.21
C GLU A 116 11.64 13.12 14.88
N ILE A 117 11.61 13.86 13.75
CA ILE A 117 11.71 13.29 12.40
C ILE A 117 13.01 12.48 12.23
N PRO A 118 14.20 12.96 12.63
CA PRO A 118 15.44 12.20 12.42
C PRO A 118 15.41 10.82 13.07
N ALA A 119 15.01 10.71 14.33
CA ALA A 119 14.98 9.43 15.04
C ALA A 119 13.98 8.44 14.39
N ARG A 120 12.82 8.93 13.91
CA ARG A 120 11.84 8.09 13.22
C ARG A 120 12.38 7.60 11.87
N VAL A 121 13.02 8.48 11.09
CA VAL A 121 13.59 8.10 9.79
C VAL A 121 14.73 7.11 9.96
N GLU A 122 15.65 7.31 10.90
CA GLU A 122 16.74 6.38 11.16
C GLU A 122 16.23 4.99 11.53
N ARG A 123 15.22 4.91 12.41
CA ARG A 123 14.56 3.64 12.77
C ARG A 123 13.98 2.94 11.53
N LEU A 124 13.33 3.68 10.63
CA LEU A 124 12.74 3.12 9.41
C LEU A 124 13.80 2.69 8.40
N LEU A 125 14.88 3.45 8.25
CA LEU A 125 16.00 3.06 7.40
C LEU A 125 16.70 1.80 7.92
N ALA A 126 16.89 1.67 9.24
CA ALA A 126 17.38 0.47 9.88
C ALA A 126 16.46 -0.73 9.64
N LEU A 127 15.12 -0.53 9.76
CA LEU A 127 14.13 -1.59 9.51
C LEU A 127 14.24 -2.19 8.10
N VAL A 128 14.58 -1.36 7.10
CA VAL A 128 14.71 -1.80 5.71
C VAL A 128 16.17 -2.03 5.27
N GLY A 129 17.16 -1.84 6.16
CA GLY A 129 18.60 -2.08 5.93
C GLY A 129 19.25 -1.05 4.99
N LEU A 130 18.85 0.22 5.06
CA LEU A 130 19.30 1.29 4.17
C LEU A 130 19.96 2.48 4.87
N GLU A 131 20.44 2.33 6.12
CA GLU A 131 21.07 3.42 6.90
C GLU A 131 22.26 4.02 6.15
N HIS A 132 23.07 3.18 5.50
CA HIS A 132 24.26 3.56 4.75
C HIS A 132 23.96 4.32 3.46
N LEU A 133 22.69 4.37 3.02
CA LEU A 133 22.25 5.05 1.80
C LEU A 133 21.42 6.32 2.08
N ARG A 134 21.31 6.76 3.34
CA ARG A 134 20.42 7.86 3.76
C ARG A 134 20.56 9.14 2.92
N ASP A 135 21.78 9.48 2.53
CA ASP A 135 22.11 10.73 1.82
C ASP A 135 22.20 10.53 0.29
N ARG A 136 21.93 9.32 -0.21
CA ARG A 136 21.89 9.01 -1.64
C ARG A 136 20.56 9.48 -2.25
N TYR A 137 20.60 9.79 -3.53
CA TYR A 137 19.43 10.12 -4.34
C TYR A 137 18.88 8.86 -5.04
N PRO A 138 17.59 8.83 -5.45
CA PRO A 138 17.01 7.70 -6.17
C PRO A 138 17.78 7.25 -7.40
N SER A 139 18.45 8.17 -8.10
CA SER A 139 19.28 7.85 -9.27
C SER A 139 20.56 7.07 -8.93
N GLN A 140 20.95 7.01 -7.65
CA GLN A 140 22.20 6.40 -7.17
C GLN A 140 21.99 5.03 -6.53
N ILE A 141 20.77 4.51 -6.52
CA ILE A 141 20.40 3.27 -5.83
C ILE A 141 19.68 2.30 -6.78
N SER A 142 19.79 1.00 -6.50
CA SER A 142 19.18 -0.06 -7.30
C SER A 142 17.64 -0.08 -7.20
N GLY A 143 16.97 -0.84 -8.08
CA GLY A 143 15.52 -1.03 -8.06
C GLY A 143 15.01 -1.59 -6.73
N GLY A 144 15.64 -2.64 -6.21
CA GLY A 144 15.29 -3.22 -4.90
C GLY A 144 15.52 -2.25 -3.74
N GLN A 145 16.58 -1.43 -3.79
CA GLN A 145 16.80 -0.37 -2.79
C GLN A 145 15.73 0.72 -2.89
N LYS A 146 15.32 1.14 -4.11
CA LYS A 146 14.20 2.07 -4.30
C LYS A 146 12.91 1.53 -3.70
N GLN A 147 12.65 0.23 -3.87
CA GLN A 147 11.47 -0.42 -3.29
C GLN A 147 11.50 -0.41 -1.76
N ARG A 148 12.65 -0.71 -1.16
CA ARG A 148 12.84 -0.63 0.29
C ARG A 148 12.62 0.80 0.82
N VAL A 149 13.06 1.84 0.09
CA VAL A 149 12.75 3.24 0.43
C VAL A 149 11.25 3.51 0.35
N GLY A 150 10.58 3.00 -0.68
CA GLY A 150 9.12 3.08 -0.82
C GLY A 150 8.37 2.44 0.36
N ILE A 151 8.83 1.28 0.82
CA ILE A 151 8.29 0.58 2.00
C ILE A 151 8.53 1.42 3.27
N ALA A 152 9.75 1.89 3.51
CA ALA A 152 10.06 2.73 4.67
C ALA A 152 9.21 4.01 4.70
N ARG A 153 9.03 4.67 3.55
CA ARG A 153 8.16 5.84 3.39
C ARG A 153 6.70 5.51 3.70
N ALA A 154 6.20 4.37 3.24
CA ALA A 154 4.82 3.95 3.48
C ALA A 154 4.56 3.68 4.98
N LEU A 155 5.58 3.25 5.72
CA LEU A 155 5.52 2.98 7.16
C LEU A 155 5.73 4.22 8.04
N ALA A 156 6.06 5.38 7.47
CA ALA A 156 6.52 6.55 8.23
C ALA A 156 5.53 7.06 9.30
N ASN A 157 4.23 6.95 9.02
CA ASN A 157 3.16 7.37 9.94
C ASN A 157 2.62 6.22 10.83
N ASP A 158 3.37 5.14 11.01
CA ASP A 158 2.96 3.95 11.77
C ASP A 158 1.55 3.47 11.34
N PRO A 159 1.33 3.10 10.05
CA PRO A 159 0.00 2.79 9.52
C PRO A 159 -0.54 1.46 10.07
N ASP A 160 -1.87 1.35 10.15
CA ASP A 160 -2.54 0.08 10.49
C ASP A 160 -2.62 -0.87 9.29
N VAL A 161 -2.62 -0.30 8.08
CA VAL A 161 -2.74 -1.03 6.81
C VAL A 161 -1.65 -0.60 5.86
N LEU A 162 -0.99 -1.56 5.24
CA LEU A 162 -0.03 -1.37 4.15
C LEU A 162 -0.61 -1.96 2.87
N LEU A 163 -0.95 -1.09 1.91
CA LEU A 163 -1.40 -1.49 0.58
C LEU A 163 -0.18 -1.63 -0.34
N SER A 164 -0.08 -2.75 -1.03
CA SER A 164 1.02 -3.05 -1.96
C SER A 164 0.45 -3.33 -3.34
N ASP A 165 0.62 -2.38 -4.26
CA ASP A 165 0.11 -2.49 -5.64
C ASP A 165 1.26 -2.91 -6.55
N GLU A 166 1.29 -4.20 -6.91
CA GLU A 166 2.29 -4.83 -7.79
C GLU A 166 3.76 -4.46 -7.44
N ALA A 167 4.05 -4.30 -6.16
CA ALA A 167 5.32 -3.74 -5.66
C ALA A 167 6.59 -4.55 -6.04
N THR A 168 6.44 -5.76 -6.56
CA THR A 168 7.56 -6.63 -6.97
C THR A 168 7.61 -6.90 -8.47
N SER A 169 6.63 -6.46 -9.25
CA SER A 169 6.51 -6.82 -10.69
C SER A 169 7.65 -6.29 -11.58
N ALA A 170 8.35 -5.23 -11.13
CA ALA A 170 9.48 -4.62 -11.84
C ALA A 170 10.85 -5.10 -11.33
N LEU A 171 10.89 -6.12 -10.46
CA LEU A 171 12.10 -6.63 -9.82
C LEU A 171 12.45 -8.02 -10.35
N ASP A 172 13.73 -8.36 -10.28
CA ASP A 172 14.20 -9.73 -10.54
C ASP A 172 13.73 -10.70 -9.44
N PRO A 173 13.75 -12.02 -9.69
CA PRO A 173 13.21 -13.00 -8.74
C PRO A 173 13.89 -12.99 -7.37
N GLU A 174 15.22 -12.82 -7.31
CA GLU A 174 15.96 -12.80 -6.05
C GLU A 174 15.60 -11.54 -5.22
N THR A 175 15.57 -10.39 -5.87
CA THR A 175 15.16 -9.13 -5.24
C THR A 175 13.70 -9.21 -4.77
N THR A 176 12.81 -9.84 -5.58
CA THR A 176 11.40 -10.08 -5.20
C THR A 176 11.32 -10.88 -3.91
N HIS A 177 11.99 -12.02 -3.82
CA HIS A 177 12.04 -12.84 -2.60
C HIS A 177 12.50 -12.03 -1.37
N ASN A 178 13.57 -11.25 -1.52
CA ASN A 178 14.10 -10.40 -0.45
C ASN A 178 13.11 -9.30 0.00
N ILE A 179 12.31 -8.74 -0.91
CA ILE A 179 11.26 -7.76 -0.58
C ILE A 179 10.08 -8.43 0.12
N LEU A 180 9.67 -9.63 -0.31
CA LEU A 180 8.60 -10.39 0.33
C LEU A 180 8.98 -10.80 1.76
N ALA A 181 10.19 -11.31 1.96
CA ALA A 181 10.72 -11.61 3.28
C ALA A 181 10.73 -10.38 4.20
N LEU A 182 11.17 -9.22 3.68
CA LEU A 182 11.12 -7.95 4.41
C LEU A 182 9.69 -7.57 4.81
N LEU A 183 8.72 -7.65 3.89
CA LEU A 183 7.33 -7.34 4.19
C LEU A 183 6.73 -8.28 5.24
N ARG A 184 7.05 -9.58 5.17
CA ARG A 184 6.64 -10.57 6.18
C ARG A 184 7.24 -10.26 7.56
N ASP A 185 8.51 -9.88 7.60
CA ASP A 185 9.19 -9.48 8.83
C ASP A 185 8.59 -8.21 9.45
N ILE A 186 8.29 -7.21 8.62
CA ILE A 186 7.60 -5.99 9.04
C ILE A 186 6.22 -6.32 9.62
N ASN A 187 5.43 -7.12 8.90
CA ASN A 187 4.10 -7.53 9.37
C ASN A 187 4.19 -8.22 10.74
N ARG A 188 5.10 -9.17 10.93
CA ARG A 188 5.31 -9.89 12.20
C ARG A 188 5.76 -8.98 13.34
N LYS A 189 6.65 -8.02 13.06
CA LYS A 189 7.23 -7.12 14.08
C LYS A 189 6.28 -6.00 14.49
N THR A 190 5.46 -5.50 13.56
CA THR A 190 4.62 -4.32 13.78
C THR A 190 3.13 -4.64 13.93
N GLY A 191 2.69 -5.82 13.49
CA GLY A 191 1.28 -6.19 13.44
C GLY A 191 0.49 -5.45 12.32
N VAL A 192 1.17 -4.74 11.40
CA VAL A 192 0.52 -4.05 10.29
C VAL A 192 -0.20 -5.05 9.38
N THR A 193 -1.44 -4.74 9.02
CA THR A 193 -2.18 -5.55 8.03
C THR A 193 -1.67 -5.24 6.64
N VAL A 194 -1.30 -6.26 5.86
CA VAL A 194 -0.76 -6.07 4.50
C VAL A 194 -1.79 -6.54 3.48
N VAL A 195 -2.13 -5.68 2.52
CA VAL A 195 -2.98 -6.05 1.37
C VAL A 195 -2.15 -5.94 0.10
N MET A 196 -1.93 -7.07 -0.56
CA MET A 196 -1.08 -7.15 -1.75
C MET A 196 -1.92 -7.39 -3.00
N ILE A 197 -1.72 -6.55 -4.01
CA ILE A 197 -2.14 -6.87 -5.37
C ILE A 197 -0.98 -7.50 -6.11
N THR A 198 -1.22 -8.66 -6.72
CA THR A 198 -0.26 -9.31 -7.60
C THR A 198 -0.97 -10.21 -8.61
N HIS A 199 -0.34 -10.45 -9.73
CA HIS A 199 -0.71 -11.49 -10.69
C HIS A 199 0.25 -12.68 -10.63
N GLN A 200 1.27 -12.63 -9.76
CA GLN A 200 2.29 -13.68 -9.60
C GLN A 200 1.87 -14.66 -8.50
N MET A 201 1.51 -15.88 -8.89
CA MET A 201 1.06 -16.93 -7.95
C MET A 201 2.16 -17.36 -6.96
N GLU A 202 3.43 -17.22 -7.35
CA GLU A 202 4.57 -17.51 -6.47
C GLU A 202 4.60 -16.56 -5.28
N VAL A 203 4.42 -15.25 -5.53
CA VAL A 203 4.31 -14.23 -4.48
C VAL A 203 3.19 -14.56 -3.49
N VAL A 204 2.03 -14.94 -4.01
CA VAL A 204 0.88 -15.31 -3.18
C VAL A 204 1.20 -16.48 -2.25
N ARG A 205 1.77 -17.55 -2.79
CA ARG A 205 2.13 -18.75 -2.01
C ARG A 205 3.19 -18.48 -0.95
N GLU A 206 4.09 -17.55 -1.23
CA GLU A 206 5.21 -17.25 -0.35
C GLU A 206 4.80 -16.42 0.88
N ILE A 207 3.88 -15.44 0.70
CA ILE A 207 3.64 -14.46 1.75
C ILE A 207 2.19 -14.37 2.23
N CYS A 208 1.18 -14.69 1.42
CA CYS A 208 -0.21 -14.44 1.79
C CYS A 208 -0.77 -15.53 2.72
N ASP A 209 -1.50 -15.10 3.74
CA ASP A 209 -2.25 -15.99 4.63
C ASP A 209 -3.59 -16.41 4.00
N ARG A 210 -4.26 -15.48 3.31
CA ARG A 210 -5.51 -15.69 2.56
C ARG A 210 -5.48 -14.89 1.26
N VAL A 211 -6.34 -15.26 0.33
CA VAL A 211 -6.40 -14.68 -1.01
C VAL A 211 -7.86 -14.50 -1.45
N ALA A 212 -8.14 -13.39 -2.11
CA ALA A 212 -9.33 -13.21 -2.93
C ALA A 212 -8.95 -13.24 -4.42
N VAL A 213 -9.77 -13.93 -5.20
CA VAL A 213 -9.65 -13.93 -6.66
C VAL A 213 -10.68 -12.98 -7.23
N LEU A 214 -10.22 -11.92 -7.87
CA LEU A 214 -11.09 -10.96 -8.53
C LEU A 214 -11.17 -11.27 -10.03
N SER A 215 -12.38 -11.39 -10.55
CA SER A 215 -12.63 -11.64 -11.97
C SER A 215 -13.82 -10.81 -12.44
N HIS A 216 -13.63 -10.03 -13.52
CA HIS A 216 -14.69 -9.17 -14.09
C HIS A 216 -15.41 -8.24 -13.08
N GLY A 217 -14.67 -7.78 -12.08
CA GLY A 217 -15.21 -6.86 -11.06
C GLY A 217 -15.91 -7.55 -9.88
N GLU A 218 -15.88 -8.88 -9.81
CA GLU A 218 -16.50 -9.71 -8.76
C GLU A 218 -15.48 -10.56 -8.02
#